data_952118cb758bc7c98d2df4fff0167e24
#
_entry.id   952118cb758bc7c98d2df4fff0167e24
#
_cell.length_a   1.000
_cell.length_b   1.000
_cell.length_c   1.000
_cell.angle_alpha   90.00
_cell.angle_beta   90.00
_cell.angle_gamma   90.00
#
_symmetry.space_group_name_H-M   'P 1'
#
loop_
_entity.id
_entity.type
_entity.pdbx_description
1 polymer ?
#
loop_
_entity_poly.entity_id
_entity_poly.type
_entity_poly.pdbx_seq_one_letter_code
_entity_poly.pdbx_strand_id
1 'polypeptide(L)'
;MKKAKGIVLDKPGKADYRTPGSFRIIVLFETVSEILERLSALHLTSAARSLGLLHPNECGSLAGLGCFDAVATLTHEFRLLQAASFKVSTLFQDVKGGFDNVCENKLASILTRGGVSPYLIAWIKSCLSKCQCRLIFQGAPKVFCLVAVGTTQGSPISPLLFVHYIASLHLTLPKGLVISYVDDLTIMHCADSVPSNIRALQPFPGITKWQRADLLVAFSVPKTELIHWRTPKDRSDVSFAPIVINDMLFPPSQAVRLLGYWLTPTIHSSVHFLRRLALAKASFSTIRQLSVASKGLSTWWNRKLVFGPILPILTYGCDLFIPDTITLKKLNSFLHGVLQWRTNCFYTTVCSALYREASPPPIFSICKHRLWSAALPLVCAPSKFNPATARIPESVPTWN
;
A
#
# COMPACT_ATOMS: atom_id res chain seq x y z
N MET A 1 6.20 14.66 26.99
CA MET A 1 6.25 13.82 25.81
C MET A 1 5.73 12.38 26.00
N LYS A 2 5.36 11.95 27.19
CA LYS A 2 4.94 10.55 27.47
C LYS A 2 3.42 10.38 27.65
N LYS A 3 2.64 11.44 27.48
CA LYS A 3 1.17 11.42 27.56
C LYS A 3 0.60 11.78 26.20
N ALA A 4 -0.25 10.91 25.65
CA ALA A 4 -0.89 11.08 24.36
C ALA A 4 -2.39 10.81 24.44
N LYS A 5 -3.15 11.20 23.42
CA LYS A 5 -4.57 10.88 23.27
C LYS A 5 -4.71 9.79 22.21
N GLY A 6 -5.34 8.68 22.52
CA GLY A 6 -5.65 7.61 21.60
C GLY A 6 -7.10 7.62 21.19
N ILE A 7 -7.38 7.81 19.91
CA ILE A 7 -8.73 7.72 19.36
C ILE A 7 -8.94 6.30 18.86
N VAL A 8 -9.97 5.65 19.38
CA VAL A 8 -10.37 4.31 18.95
C VAL A 8 -11.33 4.43 17.78
N LEU A 9 -10.92 3.92 16.62
CA LEU A 9 -11.69 3.93 15.38
C LEU A 9 -12.07 2.50 14.98
N ASP A 10 -13.28 2.34 14.47
CA ASP A 10 -13.76 1.09 13.92
C ASP A 10 -13.00 0.74 12.62
N LYS A 11 -12.55 -0.50 12.48
CA LYS A 11 -12.06 -1.00 11.19
C LYS A 11 -13.24 -1.32 10.29
N PRO A 12 -13.36 -0.70 9.11
CA PRO A 12 -14.53 -0.94 8.25
C PRO A 12 -14.64 -2.40 7.81
N GLY A 13 -15.88 -2.90 7.72
CA GLY A 13 -16.18 -4.22 7.18
C GLY A 13 -15.88 -5.40 8.11
N LYS A 14 -15.77 -5.18 9.41
CA LYS A 14 -15.67 -6.26 10.40
C LYS A 14 -17.04 -6.83 10.72
N ALA A 15 -17.11 -8.16 10.82
CA ALA A 15 -18.35 -8.87 11.16
C ALA A 15 -18.72 -8.72 12.66
N ASP A 16 -17.72 -8.57 13.53
CA ASP A 16 -17.91 -8.44 14.97
C ASP A 16 -17.04 -7.30 15.53
N TYR A 17 -17.68 -6.34 16.18
CA TYR A 17 -17.06 -5.20 16.87
C TYR A 17 -16.97 -5.40 18.39
N ARG A 18 -17.13 -6.61 18.91
CA ARG A 18 -16.93 -6.94 20.32
C ARG A 18 -15.48 -7.35 20.62
N THR A 19 -14.67 -7.55 19.58
CA THR A 19 -13.27 -7.96 19.73
C THR A 19 -12.33 -6.77 19.55
N PRO A 20 -11.24 -6.64 20.35
CA PRO A 20 -10.26 -5.56 20.21
C PRO A 20 -9.63 -5.47 18.81
N GLY A 21 -9.49 -6.61 18.12
CA GLY A 21 -8.97 -6.70 16.76
C GLY A 21 -9.80 -5.98 15.68
N SER A 22 -11.05 -5.60 16.00
CA SER A 22 -11.95 -4.85 15.12
C SER A 22 -11.74 -3.34 15.19
N PHE A 23 -10.88 -2.87 16.07
CA PHE A 23 -10.58 -1.46 16.26
C PHE A 23 -9.15 -1.11 15.84
N ARG A 24 -8.93 0.15 15.58
CA ARG A 24 -7.61 0.76 15.34
C ARG A 24 -7.46 1.93 16.31
N ILE A 25 -6.35 1.99 17.02
CA ILE A 25 -6.05 3.10 17.93
C ILE A 25 -5.11 4.05 17.21
N ILE A 26 -5.56 5.27 16.96
CA ILE A 26 -4.72 6.34 16.40
C ILE A 26 -4.28 7.23 17.56
N VAL A 27 -2.98 7.31 17.76
CA VAL A 27 -2.39 8.12 18.84
C VAL A 27 -2.08 9.51 18.32
N LEU A 28 -2.62 10.52 18.99
CA LEU A 28 -2.38 11.93 18.71
C LEU A 28 -1.38 12.46 19.74
N PHE A 29 -0.28 12.97 19.25
CA PHE A 29 0.76 13.60 20.05
C PHE A 29 0.58 15.11 20.10
N GLU A 30 1.22 15.75 21.07
CA GLU A 30 1.35 17.20 21.09
C GLU A 30 2.26 17.67 19.95
N THR A 31 1.98 18.83 19.36
CA THR A 31 2.67 19.37 18.19
C THR A 31 4.20 19.39 18.33
N VAL A 32 4.71 19.76 19.51
CA VAL A 32 6.16 19.77 19.77
C VAL A 32 6.76 18.37 19.71
N SER A 33 6.06 17.38 20.27
CA SER A 33 6.49 15.97 20.20
C SER A 33 6.52 15.47 18.77
N GLU A 34 5.51 15.81 17.98
CA GLU A 34 5.41 15.44 16.56
C GLU A 34 6.54 16.05 15.73
N ILE A 35 6.92 17.31 15.99
CA ILE A 35 8.06 17.96 15.34
C ILE A 35 9.37 17.23 15.67
N LEU A 36 9.61 16.90 16.93
CA LEU A 36 10.81 16.20 17.36
C LEU A 36 10.89 14.79 16.77
N GLU A 37 9.77 14.07 16.69
CA GLU A 37 9.70 12.75 16.06
C GLU A 37 9.96 12.84 14.56
N ARG A 38 9.44 13.85 13.86
CA ARG A 38 9.71 14.09 12.44
C ARG A 38 11.19 14.39 12.18
N LEU A 39 11.81 15.23 13.00
CA LEU A 39 13.25 15.51 12.92
C LEU A 39 14.07 14.24 13.14
N SER A 40 13.73 13.44 14.14
CA SER A 40 14.40 12.18 14.43
C SER A 40 14.19 11.15 13.31
N ALA A 41 13.02 11.12 12.67
CA ALA A 41 12.76 10.29 11.51
C ALA A 41 13.64 10.71 10.30
N LEU A 42 13.84 12.01 10.08
CA LEU A 42 14.75 12.51 9.05
C LEU A 42 16.20 12.09 9.32
N HIS A 43 16.67 12.23 10.56
CA HIS A 43 18.00 11.79 10.97
C HIS A 43 18.20 10.28 10.81
N LEU A 44 17.19 9.48 11.23
CA LEU A 44 17.24 8.04 11.08
C LEU A 44 17.24 7.63 9.60
N THR A 45 16.42 8.28 8.76
CA THR A 45 16.38 8.01 7.31
C THR A 45 17.73 8.35 6.66
N SER A 46 18.34 9.47 7.02
CA SER A 46 19.67 9.86 6.52
C SER A 46 20.74 8.85 6.93
N ALA A 47 20.77 8.47 8.20
CA ALA A 47 21.70 7.46 8.71
C ALA A 47 21.48 6.10 8.02
N ALA A 48 20.23 5.67 7.86
CA ALA A 48 19.91 4.41 7.22
C ALA A 48 20.34 4.36 5.73
N ARG A 49 20.22 5.46 5.02
CA ARG A 49 20.69 5.57 3.63
C ARG A 49 22.22 5.54 3.54
N SER A 50 22.92 6.31 4.39
CA SER A 50 24.38 6.39 4.38
C SER A 50 25.04 5.08 4.82
N LEU A 51 24.41 4.33 5.71
CA LEU A 51 24.89 3.06 6.25
C LEU A 51 24.39 1.83 5.47
N GLY A 52 23.53 2.01 4.46
CA GLY A 52 22.97 0.91 3.67
C GLY A 52 22.08 -0.05 4.48
N LEU A 53 21.37 0.45 5.49
CA LEU A 53 20.56 -0.38 6.40
C LEU A 53 19.21 -0.80 5.83
N LEU A 54 18.78 -0.15 4.75
CA LEU A 54 17.48 -0.39 4.13
C LEU A 54 17.63 -1.35 2.96
N HIS A 55 16.72 -2.29 2.87
CA HIS A 55 16.68 -3.16 1.71
C HIS A 55 16.31 -2.35 0.45
N PRO A 56 16.95 -2.56 -0.72
CA PRO A 56 16.67 -1.80 -1.93
C PRO A 56 15.21 -1.82 -2.39
N ASN A 57 14.49 -2.89 -2.05
CA ASN A 57 13.07 -3.07 -2.41
C ASN A 57 12.11 -2.74 -1.26
N GLU A 58 12.57 -2.05 -0.22
CA GLU A 58 11.68 -1.43 0.77
C GLU A 58 11.13 -0.13 0.21
N CYS A 59 9.82 -0.08 -0.04
CA CYS A 59 9.15 1.06 -0.64
C CYS A 59 8.30 1.84 0.36
N GLY A 60 8.09 1.31 1.56
CA GLY A 60 7.25 1.93 2.59
C GLY A 60 8.00 2.89 3.49
N SER A 61 7.34 3.96 3.92
CA SER A 61 7.85 4.94 4.91
C SER A 61 9.15 5.67 4.55
N LEU A 62 9.54 5.63 3.28
CA LEU A 62 10.74 6.27 2.77
C LEU A 62 10.38 7.47 1.89
N ALA A 63 11.05 8.60 2.10
CA ALA A 63 10.85 9.78 1.28
C ALA A 63 11.21 9.52 -0.20
N GLY A 64 10.31 9.86 -1.10
CA GLY A 64 10.47 9.67 -2.54
C GLY A 64 10.01 8.30 -3.06
N LEU A 65 9.59 7.39 -2.19
CA LEU A 65 9.00 6.10 -2.56
C LEU A 65 7.54 6.00 -2.12
N GLY A 66 6.73 5.29 -2.87
CA GLY A 66 5.30 5.15 -2.59
C GLY A 66 4.72 3.81 -3.09
N CYS A 67 3.41 3.69 -2.97
CA CYS A 67 2.67 2.50 -3.42
C CYS A 67 2.90 2.19 -4.91
N PHE A 68 3.06 3.24 -5.72
CA PHE A 68 3.37 3.11 -7.15
C PHE A 68 4.69 2.36 -7.36
N ASP A 69 5.76 2.77 -6.66
CA ASP A 69 7.09 2.19 -6.84
C ASP A 69 7.12 0.69 -6.53
N ALA A 70 6.45 0.28 -5.45
CA ALA A 70 6.35 -1.14 -5.09
C ALA A 70 5.64 -1.95 -6.19
N VAL A 71 4.50 -1.48 -6.69
CA VAL A 71 3.72 -2.21 -7.69
C VAL A 71 4.35 -2.11 -9.07
N ALA A 72 4.97 -0.98 -9.43
CA ALA A 72 5.72 -0.81 -10.67
C ALA A 72 6.93 -1.76 -10.71
N THR A 73 7.70 -1.85 -9.61
CA THR A 73 8.80 -2.81 -9.49
C THR A 73 8.33 -4.25 -9.68
N LEU A 74 7.25 -4.65 -9.01
CA LEU A 74 6.67 -5.99 -9.12
C LEU A 74 6.25 -6.32 -10.56
N THR A 75 5.51 -5.41 -11.19
CA THR A 75 4.98 -5.64 -12.55
C THR A 75 6.07 -5.57 -13.61
N HIS A 76 7.08 -4.75 -13.43
CA HIS A 76 8.23 -4.66 -14.31
C HIS A 76 9.05 -5.95 -14.27
N GLU A 77 9.41 -6.42 -13.09
CA GLU A 77 10.16 -7.67 -12.90
C GLU A 77 9.42 -8.87 -13.45
N PHE A 78 8.11 -8.96 -13.23
CA PHE A 78 7.30 -10.01 -13.84
C PHE A 78 7.41 -9.96 -15.36
N ARG A 79 7.34 -8.80 -15.99
CA ARG A 79 7.44 -8.68 -17.47
C ARG A 79 8.80 -9.09 -17.98
N LEU A 80 9.89 -8.75 -17.28
CA LEU A 80 11.25 -9.18 -17.64
C LEU A 80 11.39 -10.69 -17.56
N LEU A 81 10.96 -11.31 -16.48
CA LEU A 81 11.01 -12.75 -16.27
C LEU A 81 10.13 -13.49 -17.27
N GLN A 82 8.97 -12.93 -17.59
CA GLN A 82 8.09 -13.48 -18.62
C GLN A 82 8.72 -13.42 -20.02
N ALA A 83 9.40 -12.33 -20.37
CA ALA A 83 10.12 -12.20 -21.62
C ALA A 83 11.27 -13.22 -21.72
N ALA A 84 11.88 -13.57 -20.58
CA ALA A 84 12.87 -14.65 -20.47
C ALA A 84 12.24 -16.06 -20.38
N SER A 85 10.92 -16.18 -20.61
CA SER A 85 10.17 -17.46 -20.63
C SER A 85 10.06 -18.19 -19.29
N PHE A 86 10.39 -17.55 -18.17
CA PHE A 86 10.18 -18.13 -16.84
C PHE A 86 8.71 -18.16 -16.44
N LYS A 87 8.33 -19.20 -15.70
CA LYS A 87 7.08 -19.21 -14.94
C LYS A 87 7.29 -18.43 -13.65
N VAL A 88 6.35 -17.55 -13.32
CA VAL A 88 6.48 -16.64 -12.17
C VAL A 88 5.32 -16.86 -11.22
N SER A 89 5.62 -16.95 -9.94
CA SER A 89 4.61 -17.03 -8.86
C SER A 89 4.93 -16.01 -7.80
N THR A 90 3.89 -15.39 -7.25
CA THR A 90 4.05 -14.36 -6.20
C THR A 90 3.14 -14.66 -5.03
N LEU A 91 3.74 -14.65 -3.84
CA LEU A 91 3.06 -14.76 -2.55
C LEU A 91 2.94 -13.38 -1.92
N PHE A 92 1.74 -13.04 -1.48
CA PHE A 92 1.43 -11.80 -0.78
C PHE A 92 1.09 -12.13 0.68
N GLN A 93 1.71 -11.42 1.60
CA GLN A 93 1.55 -11.64 3.03
C GLN A 93 1.46 -10.32 3.78
N ASP A 94 0.68 -10.31 4.86
CA ASP A 94 0.48 -9.16 5.76
C ASP A 94 1.05 -9.49 7.14
N VAL A 95 1.80 -8.60 7.73
CA VAL A 95 2.33 -8.78 9.09
C VAL A 95 1.24 -8.49 10.12
N LYS A 96 0.95 -9.47 10.97
CA LYS A 96 -0.08 -9.34 12.01
C LYS A 96 0.44 -8.49 13.17
N GLY A 97 -0.21 -7.35 13.42
CA GLY A 97 0.11 -6.50 14.58
C GLY A 97 1.53 -5.95 14.55
N GLY A 98 2.06 -5.61 13.36
CA GLY A 98 3.46 -5.24 13.21
C GLY A 98 3.91 -4.14 14.15
N PHE A 99 3.17 -3.04 14.21
CA PHE A 99 3.48 -1.90 15.11
C PHE A 99 3.36 -2.27 16.60
N ASP A 100 2.38 -3.08 16.95
CA ASP A 100 2.09 -3.44 18.34
C ASP A 100 3.13 -4.43 18.93
N ASN A 101 3.87 -5.13 18.07
CA ASN A 101 4.80 -6.19 18.45
C ASN A 101 6.28 -5.79 18.38
N VAL A 102 6.59 -4.54 18.09
CA VAL A 102 7.99 -4.07 18.07
C VAL A 102 8.58 -4.09 19.46
N CYS A 103 9.59 -4.92 19.66
CA CYS A 103 10.35 -4.99 20.92
C CYS A 103 11.42 -3.90 20.96
N GLU A 104 11.34 -2.98 21.94
CA GLU A 104 12.24 -1.83 22.10
C GLU A 104 13.73 -2.26 22.17
N ASN A 105 14.04 -3.27 22.98
CA ASN A 105 15.41 -3.73 23.16
C ASN A 105 15.99 -4.37 21.90
N LYS A 106 15.15 -5.13 21.17
CA LYS A 106 15.56 -5.75 19.91
C LYS A 106 15.77 -4.70 18.82
N LEU A 107 14.87 -3.74 18.71
CA LEU A 107 15.03 -2.61 17.80
C LEU A 107 16.32 -1.84 18.08
N ALA A 108 16.60 -1.52 19.35
CA ALA A 108 17.83 -0.85 19.74
C ALA A 108 19.06 -1.67 19.36
N SER A 109 19.06 -2.99 19.57
CA SER A 109 20.13 -3.88 19.14
C SER A 109 20.33 -3.89 17.62
N ILE A 110 19.25 -3.88 16.83
CA ILE A 110 19.31 -3.81 15.36
C ILE A 110 19.96 -2.49 14.93
N LEU A 111 19.50 -1.36 15.48
CA LEU A 111 20.02 -0.03 15.16
C LEU A 111 21.49 0.14 15.57
N THR A 112 21.88 -0.42 16.74
CA THR A 112 23.28 -0.40 17.22
C THR A 112 24.19 -1.18 16.27
N ARG A 113 23.79 -2.40 15.88
CA ARG A 113 24.56 -3.20 14.92
C ARG A 113 24.65 -2.54 13.55
N GLY A 114 23.64 -1.77 13.18
CA GLY A 114 23.62 -0.96 11.96
C GLY A 114 24.48 0.29 12.03
N GLY A 115 25.13 0.62 13.17
CA GLY A 115 25.98 1.79 13.30
C GLY A 115 25.23 3.12 13.49
N VAL A 116 23.96 3.06 13.87
CA VAL A 116 23.16 4.27 14.18
C VAL A 116 23.71 4.91 15.46
N SER A 117 23.75 6.25 15.49
CA SER A 117 24.27 7.02 16.63
C SER A 117 23.65 6.60 17.96
N PRO A 118 24.45 6.35 19.02
CA PRO A 118 23.96 6.01 20.35
C PRO A 118 22.99 7.05 20.94
N TYR A 119 23.20 8.32 20.63
CA TYR A 119 22.28 9.42 21.07
C TYR A 119 20.89 9.27 20.46
N LEU A 120 20.81 8.95 19.16
CA LEU A 120 19.53 8.73 18.49
C LEU A 120 18.84 7.48 19.01
N ILE A 121 19.59 6.40 19.26
CA ILE A 121 19.05 5.17 19.84
C ILE A 121 18.51 5.43 21.25
N ALA A 122 19.26 6.15 22.10
CA ALA A 122 18.81 6.51 23.44
C ALA A 122 17.54 7.34 23.42
N TRP A 123 17.44 8.29 22.48
CA TRP A 123 16.24 9.09 22.28
C TRP A 123 15.05 8.21 21.86
N ILE A 124 15.23 7.32 20.87
CA ILE A 124 14.19 6.38 20.41
C ILE A 124 13.70 5.52 21.59
N LYS A 125 14.61 4.93 22.36
CA LYS A 125 14.27 4.15 23.56
C LYS A 125 13.46 4.99 24.55
N SER A 126 13.90 6.22 24.83
CA SER A 126 13.15 7.14 25.70
C SER A 126 11.75 7.42 25.16
N CYS A 127 11.56 7.56 23.86
CA CYS A 127 10.23 7.80 23.25
C CYS A 127 9.32 6.58 23.37
N LEU A 128 9.84 5.37 23.18
CA LEU A 128 9.05 4.14 23.23
C LEU A 128 8.74 3.69 24.67
N SER A 129 9.61 4.02 25.64
CA SER A 129 9.45 3.57 27.02
C SER A 129 8.42 4.36 27.80
N LYS A 130 7.60 3.66 28.61
CA LYS A 130 6.64 4.25 29.57
C LYS A 130 5.66 5.25 28.96
N CYS A 131 5.24 5.06 27.71
CA CYS A 131 4.22 5.87 27.08
C CYS A 131 2.86 5.63 27.71
N GLN A 132 2.14 6.71 28.02
CA GLN A 132 0.78 6.67 28.53
C GLN A 132 -0.19 7.20 27.47
N CYS A 133 -1.22 6.45 27.19
CA CYS A 133 -2.25 6.85 26.25
C CYS A 133 -3.61 6.97 26.93
N ARG A 134 -4.27 8.13 26.81
CA ARG A 134 -5.65 8.31 27.23
C ARG A 134 -6.56 7.94 26.08
N LEU A 135 -7.25 6.83 26.20
CA LEU A 135 -8.16 6.36 25.15
C LEU A 135 -9.44 7.19 25.12
N ILE A 136 -9.88 7.53 23.91
CA ILE A 136 -11.17 8.16 23.62
C ILE A 136 -11.95 7.18 22.76
N PHE A 137 -13.07 6.70 23.27
CA PHE A 137 -13.95 5.77 22.58
C PHE A 137 -15.36 6.35 22.53
N GLN A 138 -15.93 6.44 21.33
CA GLN A 138 -17.24 7.06 21.07
C GLN A 138 -17.39 8.46 21.71
N GLY A 139 -16.37 9.28 21.62
CA GLY A 139 -16.34 10.62 22.18
C GLY A 139 -16.13 10.71 23.70
N ALA A 140 -16.21 9.59 24.43
CA ALA A 140 -16.01 9.56 25.88
C ALA A 140 -14.55 9.23 26.25
N PRO A 141 -13.89 10.05 27.08
CA PRO A 141 -12.55 9.74 27.57
C PRO A 141 -12.59 8.56 28.54
N LYS A 142 -11.66 7.64 28.37
CA LYS A 142 -11.41 6.50 29.27
C LYS A 142 -10.15 6.74 30.10
N VAL A 143 -9.83 5.79 30.96
CA VAL A 143 -8.65 5.83 31.82
C VAL A 143 -7.36 5.86 31.00
N PHE A 144 -6.28 6.40 31.55
CA PHE A 144 -4.94 6.30 30.97
C PHE A 144 -4.48 4.83 31.00
N CYS A 145 -4.06 4.34 29.84
CA CYS A 145 -3.44 3.01 29.70
C CYS A 145 -1.95 3.18 29.43
N LEU A 146 -1.15 2.34 30.05
CA LEU A 146 0.27 2.23 29.74
C LEU A 146 0.45 1.45 28.43
N VAL A 147 1.18 2.00 27.48
CA VAL A 147 1.62 1.28 26.27
C VAL A 147 2.92 0.56 26.64
N ALA A 148 2.81 -0.73 26.91
CA ALA A 148 3.92 -1.52 27.43
C ALA A 148 4.89 -2.00 26.34
N VAL A 149 4.40 -2.24 25.12
CA VAL A 149 5.16 -2.79 23.99
C VAL A 149 4.68 -2.16 22.70
N GLY A 150 5.55 -2.12 21.69
CA GLY A 150 5.21 -1.69 20.35
C GLY A 150 5.47 -0.21 20.08
N THR A 151 5.26 0.15 18.83
CA THR A 151 5.27 1.54 18.34
C THR A 151 3.85 2.02 18.15
N THR A 152 3.61 3.30 18.35
CA THR A 152 2.25 3.85 18.32
C THR A 152 1.82 4.18 16.89
N GLN A 153 0.60 3.77 16.49
CA GLN A 153 0.00 4.22 15.22
C GLN A 153 -0.37 5.70 15.32
N GLY A 154 0.23 6.52 14.46
CA GLY A 154 0.09 7.98 14.46
C GLY A 154 1.39 8.74 14.77
N SER A 155 2.41 8.07 15.28
CA SER A 155 3.75 8.62 15.42
C SER A 155 4.45 8.70 14.06
N PRO A 156 5.05 9.86 13.69
CA PRO A 156 5.76 10.02 12.41
C PRO A 156 6.97 9.09 12.25
N ILE A 157 7.62 8.68 13.34
CA ILE A 157 8.80 7.82 13.30
C ILE A 157 8.43 6.32 13.33
N SER A 158 7.26 5.94 13.84
CA SER A 158 6.87 4.54 14.04
C SER A 158 6.95 3.67 12.77
N PRO A 159 6.48 4.13 11.59
CA PRO A 159 6.60 3.33 10.37
C PRO A 159 8.05 3.04 9.99
N LEU A 160 8.94 4.03 10.16
CA LEU A 160 10.36 3.88 9.86
C LEU A 160 11.05 2.92 10.85
N LEU A 161 10.70 2.99 12.14
CA LEU A 161 11.21 2.04 13.16
C LEU A 161 10.79 0.61 12.84
N PHE A 162 9.56 0.42 12.39
CA PHE A 162 9.07 -0.88 11.99
C PHE A 162 9.81 -1.43 10.76
N VAL A 163 10.06 -0.61 9.74
CA VAL A 163 10.85 -0.98 8.56
C VAL A 163 12.24 -1.47 8.97
N HIS A 164 12.93 -0.77 9.88
CA HIS A 164 14.24 -1.22 10.39
C HIS A 164 14.12 -2.52 11.18
N TYR A 165 13.02 -2.68 11.94
CA TYR A 165 12.78 -3.88 12.73
C TYR A 165 12.64 -5.12 11.86
N ILE A 166 11.97 -5.02 10.71
CA ILE A 166 11.75 -6.13 9.79
C ILE A 166 12.83 -6.26 8.69
N ALA A 167 13.73 -5.28 8.56
CA ALA A 167 14.73 -5.27 7.48
C ALA A 167 15.58 -6.56 7.44
N SER A 168 15.90 -7.13 8.59
CA SER A 168 16.63 -8.40 8.70
C SER A 168 15.82 -9.61 8.16
N LEU A 169 14.51 -9.50 8.02
CA LEU A 169 13.66 -10.53 7.40
C LEU A 169 14.05 -10.78 5.95
N HIS A 170 14.35 -9.73 5.21
CA HIS A 170 14.73 -9.83 3.81
C HIS A 170 15.97 -10.70 3.58
N LEU A 171 16.89 -10.77 4.56
CA LEU A 171 18.09 -11.58 4.48
C LEU A 171 17.83 -13.09 4.67
N THR A 172 16.69 -13.44 5.25
CA THR A 172 16.30 -14.84 5.54
C THR A 172 15.36 -15.43 4.49
N LEU A 173 14.86 -14.59 3.59
CA LEU A 173 13.92 -15.01 2.55
C LEU A 173 14.64 -15.70 1.38
N PRO A 174 13.95 -16.58 0.63
CA PRO A 174 14.57 -17.29 -0.48
C PRO A 174 15.09 -16.32 -1.54
N LYS A 175 16.09 -16.79 -2.31
CA LYS A 175 16.61 -16.03 -3.45
C LYS A 175 15.47 -15.77 -4.45
N GLY A 176 15.04 -14.54 -4.53
CA GLY A 176 13.94 -14.07 -5.35
C GLY A 176 13.73 -12.58 -5.15
N LEU A 177 12.74 -12.02 -5.82
CA LEU A 177 12.37 -10.64 -5.60
C LEU A 177 11.50 -10.53 -4.34
N VAL A 178 12.00 -9.81 -3.36
CA VAL A 178 11.24 -9.43 -2.18
C VAL A 178 10.97 -7.94 -2.25
N ILE A 179 9.71 -7.54 -2.14
CA ILE A 179 9.28 -6.15 -2.04
C ILE A 179 8.52 -6.03 -0.75
N SER A 180 8.81 -5.01 0.05
CA SER A 180 8.04 -4.68 1.24
C SER A 180 7.52 -3.25 1.20
N TYR A 181 6.35 -3.08 1.77
CA TYR A 181 5.73 -1.78 1.99
C TYR A 181 5.17 -1.75 3.42
N VAL A 182 6.05 -1.42 4.36
CA VAL A 182 5.81 -1.46 5.81
C VAL A 182 5.44 -2.88 6.27
N ASP A 183 4.14 -3.18 6.41
CA ASP A 183 3.59 -4.46 6.86
C ASP A 183 3.16 -5.41 5.71
N ASP A 184 3.05 -4.88 4.49
CA ASP A 184 2.76 -5.68 3.30
C ASP A 184 4.05 -6.25 2.70
N LEU A 185 4.17 -7.58 2.67
CA LEU A 185 5.30 -8.31 2.11
C LEU A 185 4.88 -9.04 0.82
N THR A 186 5.63 -8.82 -0.23
CA THR A 186 5.43 -9.47 -1.53
C THR A 186 6.68 -10.24 -1.91
N ILE A 187 6.53 -11.53 -2.19
CA ILE A 187 7.65 -12.43 -2.53
C ILE A 187 7.38 -13.06 -3.87
N MET A 188 8.22 -12.74 -4.84
CA MET A 188 8.16 -13.28 -6.19
C MET A 188 9.27 -14.32 -6.39
N HIS A 189 8.92 -15.45 -6.95
CA HIS A 189 9.86 -16.47 -7.38
C HIS A 189 9.62 -16.86 -8.83
N CYS A 190 10.70 -17.20 -9.55
CA CYS A 190 10.65 -17.63 -10.94
C CYS A 190 11.44 -18.93 -11.12
N ALA A 191 10.90 -19.84 -11.94
CA ALA A 191 11.52 -21.09 -12.34
C ALA A 191 10.93 -21.56 -13.67
N ASP A 192 11.45 -22.66 -14.21
CA ASP A 192 10.95 -23.24 -15.46
C ASP A 192 9.53 -23.83 -15.31
N SER A 193 9.10 -24.12 -14.09
CA SER A 193 7.79 -24.69 -13.81
C SER A 193 7.14 -24.12 -12.54
N VAL A 194 5.80 -24.10 -12.51
CA VAL A 194 5.04 -23.66 -11.34
C VAL A 194 5.24 -24.56 -10.11
N PRO A 195 5.30 -25.90 -10.25
CA PRO A 195 5.64 -26.76 -9.10
C PRO A 195 6.99 -26.41 -8.47
N SER A 196 7.97 -26.00 -9.25
CA SER A 196 9.27 -25.56 -8.74
C SER A 196 9.14 -24.23 -7.97
N ASN A 197 8.33 -23.29 -8.47
CA ASN A 197 8.02 -22.06 -7.75
C ASN A 197 7.34 -22.33 -6.40
N ILE A 198 6.36 -23.24 -6.38
CA ILE A 198 5.66 -23.61 -5.15
C ILE A 198 6.64 -24.23 -4.15
N ARG A 199 7.48 -25.16 -4.58
CA ARG A 199 8.51 -25.76 -3.72
C ARG A 199 9.45 -24.71 -3.13
N ALA A 200 9.81 -23.67 -3.88
CA ALA A 200 10.65 -22.59 -3.42
C ALA A 200 9.92 -21.62 -2.47
N LEU A 201 8.63 -21.40 -2.71
CA LEU A 201 7.81 -20.51 -1.87
C LEU A 201 7.26 -21.22 -0.62
N GLN A 202 7.07 -22.55 -0.65
CA GLN A 202 6.47 -23.33 0.42
C GLN A 202 7.30 -23.46 1.69
N PRO A 203 8.63 -23.72 1.63
CA PRO A 203 9.43 -23.77 2.84
C PRO A 203 9.92 -22.35 3.18
N PHE A 204 9.07 -21.48 3.68
CA PHE A 204 9.58 -20.32 4.39
C PHE A 204 10.16 -20.77 5.76
N PRO A 205 11.34 -21.41 5.82
CA PRO A 205 11.98 -21.71 7.11
C PRO A 205 12.26 -20.41 7.87
N GLY A 206 12.40 -19.30 7.13
CA GLY A 206 12.44 -17.96 7.68
C GLY A 206 11.17 -17.59 8.42
N ILE A 207 9.98 -17.76 7.84
CA ILE A 207 8.71 -17.38 8.49
C ILE A 207 8.49 -18.20 9.78
N THR A 208 8.72 -19.51 9.74
CA THR A 208 8.60 -20.36 10.94
C THR A 208 9.68 -20.08 11.98
N LYS A 209 10.92 -19.78 11.58
CA LYS A 209 11.97 -19.32 12.49
C LYS A 209 11.66 -17.95 13.08
N TRP A 210 11.09 -17.04 12.30
CA TRP A 210 10.71 -15.72 12.73
C TRP A 210 9.53 -15.71 13.68
N GLN A 211 8.58 -16.62 13.51
CA GLN A 211 7.51 -16.86 14.48
C GLN A 211 8.05 -17.41 15.83
N ARG A 212 9.16 -18.12 15.79
CA ARG A 212 9.78 -18.76 16.99
C ARG A 212 10.91 -17.98 17.62
N ALA A 213 11.61 -17.13 16.86
CA ALA A 213 12.81 -16.45 17.33
C ALA A 213 12.51 -14.99 17.65
N ASP A 214 12.74 -14.58 18.87
CA ASP A 214 12.99 -13.22 19.39
C ASP A 214 12.25 -12.00 18.83
N LEU A 215 11.78 -12.03 17.59
CA LEU A 215 10.95 -11.00 16.99
C LEU A 215 9.50 -11.47 17.12
N LEU A 216 8.66 -10.74 17.83
CA LEU A 216 7.23 -11.02 18.00
C LEU A 216 6.42 -10.75 16.72
N VAL A 217 7.03 -10.98 15.55
CA VAL A 217 6.42 -10.76 14.24
C VAL A 217 5.78 -12.05 13.75
N ALA A 218 4.49 -12.01 13.47
CA ALA A 218 3.74 -13.12 12.89
C ALA A 218 3.05 -12.67 11.60
N PHE A 219 2.96 -13.59 10.62
CA PHE A 219 2.18 -13.32 9.41
C PHE A 219 0.72 -13.68 9.58
N SER A 220 -0.14 -12.92 8.93
CA SER A 220 -1.57 -13.15 8.91
C SER A 220 -1.90 -14.24 7.90
N VAL A 221 -1.89 -15.51 8.34
CA VAL A 221 -2.20 -16.67 7.47
C VAL A 221 -3.50 -16.48 6.68
N PRO A 222 -4.63 -16.02 7.28
CA PRO A 222 -5.88 -15.83 6.54
C PRO A 222 -5.85 -14.76 5.44
N LYS A 223 -4.83 -13.88 5.45
CA LYS A 223 -4.67 -12.83 4.43
C LYS A 223 -3.61 -13.18 3.39
N THR A 224 -3.06 -14.39 3.45
CA THR A 224 -2.10 -14.85 2.46
C THR A 224 -2.80 -15.06 1.13
N GLU A 225 -2.27 -14.48 0.07
CA GLU A 225 -2.77 -14.64 -1.29
C GLU A 225 -1.64 -15.08 -2.22
N LEU A 226 -1.96 -15.90 -3.23
CA LEU A 226 -1.02 -16.44 -4.20
C LEU A 226 -1.47 -16.09 -5.61
N ILE A 227 -0.56 -15.62 -6.46
CA ILE A 227 -0.79 -15.48 -7.90
C ILE A 227 0.26 -16.30 -8.66
N HIS A 228 -0.20 -17.10 -9.62
CA HIS A 228 0.63 -17.61 -10.71
C HIS A 228 0.42 -16.71 -11.93
N TRP A 229 1.47 -16.01 -12.31
CA TRP A 229 1.41 -15.10 -13.45
C TRP A 229 1.42 -15.87 -14.77
N ARG A 230 0.69 -15.36 -15.75
CA ARG A 230 0.59 -15.99 -17.07
C ARG A 230 0.43 -14.96 -18.18
N THR A 231 0.79 -15.33 -19.40
CA THR A 231 0.44 -14.54 -20.58
C THR A 231 -1.02 -14.75 -20.93
N PRO A 232 -1.65 -13.82 -21.65
CA PRO A 232 -3.01 -14.01 -22.18
C PRO A 232 -3.12 -15.23 -23.13
N LYS A 233 -1.99 -15.68 -23.72
CA LYS A 233 -1.89 -16.84 -24.61
C LYS A 233 -1.65 -18.16 -23.88
N ASP A 234 -1.23 -18.11 -22.62
CA ASP A 234 -0.94 -19.30 -21.82
C ASP A 234 -2.26 -19.97 -21.38
N ARG A 235 -2.57 -21.11 -22.02
CA ARG A 235 -3.73 -21.94 -21.72
C ARG A 235 -3.42 -23.08 -20.77
N SER A 236 -2.17 -23.16 -20.25
CA SER A 236 -1.80 -24.21 -19.32
C SER A 236 -2.64 -24.11 -18.04
N ASP A 237 -3.11 -25.24 -17.55
CA ASP A 237 -4.02 -25.36 -16.41
C ASP A 237 -3.27 -25.19 -15.06
N VAL A 238 -2.38 -24.22 -15.02
CA VAL A 238 -1.56 -23.86 -13.85
C VAL A 238 -2.40 -23.20 -12.75
N SER A 239 -3.68 -22.97 -13.04
CA SER A 239 -4.60 -22.24 -12.18
C SER A 239 -4.95 -22.97 -10.86
N PHE A 240 -4.53 -24.24 -10.69
CA PHE A 240 -4.94 -25.07 -9.54
C PHE A 240 -3.81 -25.49 -8.61
N ALA A 241 -2.57 -25.04 -8.82
CA ALA A 241 -1.48 -25.44 -7.95
C ALA A 241 -1.45 -24.60 -6.66
N PRO A 242 -1.98 -25.10 -5.54
CA PRO A 242 -2.03 -24.36 -4.28
C PRO A 242 -0.67 -24.41 -3.57
N ILE A 243 -0.47 -23.47 -2.64
CA ILE A 243 0.60 -23.53 -1.66
C ILE A 243 0.03 -23.96 -0.30
N VAL A 244 0.78 -24.74 0.46
CA VAL A 244 0.40 -25.15 1.83
C VAL A 244 1.26 -24.39 2.83
N ILE A 245 0.65 -23.67 3.75
CA ILE A 245 1.35 -22.94 4.81
C ILE A 245 0.67 -23.30 6.15
N ASN A 246 1.43 -23.85 7.09
CA ASN A 246 0.91 -24.32 8.39
C ASN A 246 -0.35 -25.19 8.24
N ASP A 247 -0.29 -26.20 7.40
CA ASP A 247 -1.37 -27.16 7.09
C ASP A 247 -2.63 -26.53 6.45
N MET A 248 -2.60 -25.26 6.11
CA MET A 248 -3.66 -24.59 5.38
C MET A 248 -3.33 -24.50 3.88
N LEU A 249 -4.32 -24.81 3.06
CA LEU A 249 -4.22 -24.77 1.60
C LEU A 249 -4.63 -23.41 1.07
N PHE A 250 -3.74 -22.77 0.29
CA PHE A 250 -4.00 -21.49 -0.38
C PHE A 250 -4.03 -21.69 -1.89
N PRO A 251 -5.22 -21.74 -2.49
CA PRO A 251 -5.35 -21.80 -3.94
C PRO A 251 -4.92 -20.46 -4.56
N PRO A 252 -4.48 -20.46 -5.83
CA PRO A 252 -4.13 -19.22 -6.52
C PRO A 252 -5.35 -18.33 -6.73
N SER A 253 -5.16 -17.05 -6.43
CA SER A 253 -6.18 -16.01 -6.54
C SER A 253 -6.33 -15.52 -7.97
N GLN A 254 -7.57 -15.27 -8.42
CA GLN A 254 -7.86 -14.65 -9.71
C GLN A 254 -7.60 -13.14 -9.74
N ALA A 255 -7.57 -12.50 -8.58
CA ALA A 255 -7.21 -11.10 -8.43
C ALA A 255 -6.79 -10.82 -7.00
N VAL A 256 -5.65 -10.16 -6.81
CA VAL A 256 -5.10 -9.75 -5.51
C VAL A 256 -5.09 -8.24 -5.41
N ARG A 257 -5.37 -7.73 -4.23
CA ARG A 257 -5.28 -6.30 -3.95
C ARG A 257 -3.98 -5.97 -3.22
N LEU A 258 -3.02 -5.39 -3.95
CA LEU A 258 -1.77 -4.89 -3.39
C LEU A 258 -1.80 -3.36 -3.34
N LEU A 259 -1.67 -2.76 -2.17
CA LEU A 259 -1.58 -1.29 -1.98
C LEU A 259 -2.68 -0.50 -2.71
N GLY A 260 -3.88 -1.09 -2.84
CA GLY A 260 -5.00 -0.49 -3.55
C GLY A 260 -5.07 -0.77 -5.05
N TYR A 261 -4.05 -1.34 -5.66
CA TYR A 261 -4.07 -1.86 -7.03
C TYR A 261 -4.64 -3.27 -7.05
N TRP A 262 -5.47 -3.56 -8.04
CA TRP A 262 -5.97 -4.91 -8.29
C TRP A 262 -5.13 -5.56 -9.38
N LEU A 263 -4.39 -6.59 -9.01
CA LEU A 263 -3.51 -7.36 -9.88
C LEU A 263 -4.20 -8.67 -10.25
N THR A 264 -4.21 -8.99 -11.53
CA THR A 264 -4.69 -10.27 -12.07
C THR A 264 -3.53 -11.07 -12.64
N PRO A 265 -3.63 -12.40 -12.81
CA PRO A 265 -2.56 -13.21 -13.36
C PRO A 265 -2.01 -12.73 -14.71
N THR A 266 -2.82 -12.03 -15.51
CA THR A 266 -2.44 -11.47 -16.82
C THR A 266 -2.18 -9.97 -16.81
N ILE A 267 -2.17 -9.32 -15.64
CA ILE A 267 -2.05 -7.85 -15.47
C ILE A 267 -3.07 -7.08 -16.33
N HIS A 268 -4.32 -7.52 -16.33
CA HIS A 268 -5.36 -6.86 -17.09
C HIS A 268 -5.94 -5.68 -16.30
N SER A 269 -5.87 -4.47 -16.87
CA SER A 269 -6.27 -3.22 -16.20
C SER A 269 -7.77 -3.10 -15.93
N SER A 270 -8.63 -3.76 -16.71
CA SER A 270 -10.08 -3.65 -16.62
C SER A 270 -10.62 -4.04 -15.23
N VAL A 271 -10.12 -5.12 -14.63
CA VAL A 271 -10.55 -5.56 -13.28
C VAL A 271 -10.28 -4.46 -12.26
N HIS A 272 -9.11 -3.84 -12.31
CA HIS A 272 -8.76 -2.72 -11.45
C HIS A 272 -9.76 -1.57 -11.58
N PHE A 273 -9.96 -1.07 -12.79
CA PHE A 273 -10.84 0.09 -13.02
C PHE A 273 -12.32 -0.18 -12.78
N LEU A 274 -12.79 -1.41 -13.02
CA LEU A 274 -14.18 -1.79 -12.69
C LEU A 274 -14.41 -1.82 -11.18
N ARG A 275 -13.43 -2.28 -10.38
CA ARG A 275 -13.47 -2.19 -8.92
C ARG A 275 -13.45 -0.74 -8.43
N ARG A 276 -12.63 0.11 -9.06
CA ARG A 276 -12.60 1.56 -8.78
C ARG A 276 -13.91 2.25 -9.12
N LEU A 277 -14.52 1.89 -10.25
CA LEU A 277 -15.84 2.39 -10.64
C LEU A 277 -16.92 2.01 -9.61
N ALA A 278 -16.91 0.79 -9.10
CA ALA A 278 -17.83 0.35 -8.05
C ALA A 278 -17.69 1.19 -6.77
N LEU A 279 -16.46 1.45 -6.33
CA LEU A 279 -16.18 2.31 -5.18
C LEU A 279 -16.62 3.77 -5.42
N ALA A 280 -16.39 4.30 -6.62
CA ALA A 280 -16.81 5.65 -6.96
C ALA A 280 -18.34 5.78 -6.99
N LYS A 281 -19.05 4.76 -7.49
CA LYS A 281 -20.53 4.71 -7.45
C LYS A 281 -21.05 4.71 -6.01
N ALA A 282 -20.48 3.91 -5.13
CA ALA A 282 -20.84 3.88 -3.71
C ALA A 282 -20.63 5.24 -3.04
N SER A 283 -19.45 5.83 -3.21
CA SER A 283 -19.14 7.18 -2.72
C SER A 283 -20.12 8.24 -3.26
N PHE A 284 -20.44 8.18 -4.54
CA PHE A 284 -21.38 9.11 -5.15
C PHE A 284 -22.79 8.95 -4.61
N SER A 285 -23.24 7.73 -4.35
CA SER A 285 -24.54 7.47 -3.72
C SER A 285 -24.63 8.14 -2.34
N THR A 286 -23.59 8.04 -1.52
CA THR A 286 -23.52 8.72 -0.20
C THR A 286 -23.57 10.25 -0.36
N ILE A 287 -22.82 10.81 -1.32
CA ILE A 287 -22.85 12.27 -1.57
C ILE A 287 -24.23 12.73 -1.98
N ARG A 288 -24.92 11.98 -2.83
CA ARG A 288 -26.30 12.31 -3.25
C ARG A 288 -27.27 12.35 -2.06
N GLN A 289 -27.20 11.38 -1.16
CA GLN A 289 -28.04 11.35 0.04
C GLN A 289 -27.81 12.55 0.95
N LEU A 290 -26.54 12.91 1.16
CA LEU A 290 -26.19 14.11 1.96
C LEU A 290 -26.67 15.41 1.32
N SER A 291 -26.59 15.52 -0.01
CA SER A 291 -27.03 16.70 -0.75
C SER A 291 -28.55 16.92 -0.69
N VAL A 292 -29.33 15.84 -0.75
CA VAL A 292 -30.80 15.91 -0.63
C VAL A 292 -31.21 16.33 0.76
N ALA A 293 -30.57 15.79 1.81
CA ALA A 293 -30.86 16.11 3.21
C ALA A 293 -30.58 17.58 3.57
N SER A 294 -29.62 18.22 2.90
CA SER A 294 -29.19 19.61 3.15
C SER A 294 -29.92 20.66 2.30
N LYS A 295 -31.03 20.33 1.65
CA LYS A 295 -31.78 21.21 0.71
C LYS A 295 -30.92 21.75 -0.47
N GLY A 296 -29.91 21.01 -0.85
CA GLY A 296 -29.02 21.35 -1.94
C GLY A 296 -27.76 22.11 -1.50
N LEU A 297 -26.63 21.54 -1.82
CA LEU A 297 -25.34 22.20 -1.64
C LEU A 297 -25.14 23.23 -2.75
N SER A 298 -24.45 24.33 -2.43
CA SER A 298 -24.05 25.28 -3.48
C SER A 298 -23.20 24.60 -4.55
N THR A 299 -23.19 25.17 -5.76
CA THR A 299 -22.42 24.65 -6.91
C THR A 299 -20.93 24.49 -6.58
N TRP A 300 -20.41 25.35 -5.73
CA TRP A 300 -19.03 25.30 -5.27
C TRP A 300 -18.74 24.09 -4.36
N TRP A 301 -19.61 23.81 -3.40
CA TRP A 301 -19.50 22.62 -2.54
C TRP A 301 -19.71 21.34 -3.34
N ASN A 302 -20.68 21.31 -4.23
CA ASN A 302 -20.89 20.17 -5.14
C ASN A 302 -19.63 19.90 -5.98
N ARG A 303 -18.94 20.95 -6.43
CA ARG A 303 -17.67 20.81 -7.14
C ARG A 303 -16.61 20.15 -6.28
N LYS A 304 -16.42 20.60 -5.04
CA LYS A 304 -15.44 19.99 -4.11
C LYS A 304 -15.77 18.55 -3.80
N LEU A 305 -17.03 18.21 -3.59
CA LEU A 305 -17.48 16.85 -3.30
C LEU A 305 -17.33 15.88 -4.48
N VAL A 306 -17.43 16.38 -5.71
CA VAL A 306 -17.19 15.55 -6.91
C VAL A 306 -15.70 15.39 -7.17
N PHE A 307 -14.96 16.48 -7.21
CA PHE A 307 -13.54 16.43 -7.57
C PHE A 307 -12.65 15.92 -6.45
N GLY A 308 -13.01 16.16 -5.19
CA GLY A 308 -12.25 15.65 -4.04
C GLY A 308 -12.23 14.12 -3.96
N PRO A 309 -13.36 13.45 -3.73
CA PRO A 309 -13.38 11.99 -3.60
C PRO A 309 -13.56 11.25 -4.92
N ILE A 310 -14.45 11.67 -5.85
CA ILE A 310 -14.85 10.85 -6.99
C ILE A 310 -13.74 10.68 -8.02
N LEU A 311 -13.11 11.78 -8.45
CA LEU A 311 -12.04 11.71 -9.46
C LEU A 311 -10.82 10.94 -8.98
N PRO A 312 -10.28 11.16 -7.76
CA PRO A 312 -9.17 10.36 -7.25
C PRO A 312 -9.50 8.87 -7.14
N ILE A 313 -10.73 8.51 -6.75
CA ILE A 313 -11.15 7.11 -6.73
C ILE A 313 -11.14 6.52 -8.13
N LEU A 314 -11.74 7.19 -9.13
CA LEU A 314 -11.81 6.70 -10.51
C LEU A 314 -10.45 6.57 -11.17
N THR A 315 -9.53 7.49 -10.88
CA THR A 315 -8.24 7.60 -11.55
C THR A 315 -7.07 7.04 -10.75
N TYR A 316 -7.33 6.40 -9.62
CA TYR A 316 -6.29 5.68 -8.89
C TYR A 316 -5.76 4.52 -9.72
N GLY A 317 -4.45 4.37 -9.80
CA GLY A 317 -3.80 3.35 -10.61
C GLY A 317 -3.56 3.76 -12.06
N CYS A 318 -3.97 4.97 -12.48
CA CYS A 318 -3.64 5.50 -13.81
C CYS A 318 -2.14 5.84 -13.98
N ASP A 319 -1.39 5.86 -12.91
CA ASP A 319 0.07 5.96 -12.88
C ASP A 319 0.75 4.69 -13.41
N LEU A 320 0.09 3.54 -13.29
CA LEU A 320 0.60 2.24 -13.74
C LEU A 320 -0.19 1.65 -14.91
N PHE A 321 -1.50 1.86 -14.95
CA PHE A 321 -2.42 1.25 -15.91
C PHE A 321 -3.16 2.31 -16.72
N ILE A 322 -3.38 2.00 -18.01
CA ILE A 322 -4.34 2.75 -18.84
C ILE A 322 -5.58 1.89 -19.00
N PRO A 323 -6.79 2.42 -18.74
CA PRO A 323 -8.01 1.67 -18.98
C PRO A 323 -8.18 1.39 -20.48
N ASP A 324 -8.63 0.17 -20.80
CA ASP A 324 -9.02 -0.17 -22.17
C ASP A 324 -10.23 0.65 -22.65
N THR A 325 -10.48 0.65 -23.95
CA THR A 325 -11.50 1.47 -24.58
C THR A 325 -12.91 1.20 -24.01
N ILE A 326 -13.23 -0.05 -23.68
CA ILE A 326 -14.55 -0.44 -23.14
C ILE A 326 -14.68 0.09 -21.70
N THR A 327 -13.66 -0.12 -20.91
CA THR A 327 -13.60 0.35 -19.53
C THR A 327 -13.64 1.87 -19.48
N LEU A 328 -12.88 2.55 -20.34
CA LEU A 328 -12.87 4.01 -20.43
C LEU A 328 -14.25 4.58 -20.76
N LYS A 329 -15.00 3.95 -21.68
CA LYS A 329 -16.39 4.32 -21.96
C LYS A 329 -17.29 4.22 -20.73
N LYS A 330 -17.15 3.16 -19.92
CA LYS A 330 -17.91 2.99 -18.66
C LYS A 330 -17.55 4.06 -17.62
N LEU A 331 -16.27 4.40 -17.48
CA LEU A 331 -15.81 5.45 -16.57
C LEU A 331 -16.34 6.83 -16.99
N ASN A 332 -16.25 7.14 -18.28
CA ASN A 332 -16.76 8.41 -18.84
C ASN A 332 -18.28 8.53 -18.69
N SER A 333 -19.04 7.45 -18.98
CA SER A 333 -20.49 7.43 -18.80
C SER A 333 -20.89 7.71 -17.35
N PHE A 334 -20.20 7.11 -16.39
CA PHE A 334 -20.44 7.38 -14.98
C PHE A 334 -20.11 8.83 -14.60
N LEU A 335 -18.94 9.33 -15.02
CA LEU A 335 -18.54 10.71 -14.75
C LEU A 335 -19.54 11.70 -15.37
N HIS A 336 -20.00 11.42 -16.58
CA HIS A 336 -21.02 12.22 -17.24
C HIS A 336 -22.29 12.35 -16.38
N GLY A 337 -22.84 11.24 -15.88
CA GLY A 337 -23.99 11.27 -14.97
C GLY A 337 -23.73 12.04 -13.66
N VAL A 338 -22.53 11.96 -13.11
CA VAL A 338 -22.11 12.74 -11.93
C VAL A 338 -22.09 14.25 -12.24
N LEU A 339 -21.62 14.63 -13.43
CA LEU A 339 -21.59 16.03 -13.88
C LEU A 339 -22.98 16.59 -14.16
N GLN A 340 -23.85 15.80 -14.78
CA GLN A 340 -25.27 16.18 -14.98
C GLN A 340 -25.95 16.46 -13.65
N TRP A 341 -25.80 15.56 -12.68
CA TRP A 341 -26.33 15.76 -11.32
C TRP A 341 -25.80 17.03 -10.67
N ARG A 342 -24.49 17.27 -10.80
CA ARG A 342 -23.82 18.44 -10.20
C ARG A 342 -24.29 19.75 -10.77
N THR A 343 -24.47 19.82 -12.10
CA THR A 343 -24.88 21.05 -12.82
C THR A 343 -26.37 21.21 -12.86
N ASN A 344 -27.13 20.24 -12.37
CA ASN A 344 -28.58 20.16 -12.45
C ASN A 344 -29.11 20.29 -13.90
N CYS A 345 -28.33 19.78 -14.86
CA CYS A 345 -28.69 19.78 -16.27
C CYS A 345 -29.56 18.58 -16.64
N PHE A 346 -30.32 18.71 -17.73
CA PHE A 346 -31.09 17.61 -18.28
C PHE A 346 -30.18 16.46 -18.71
N TYR A 347 -30.72 15.22 -18.65
CA TYR A 347 -29.99 14.03 -19.08
C TYR A 347 -29.63 14.05 -20.57
N THR A 348 -30.35 14.84 -21.38
CA THR A 348 -30.12 15.05 -22.82
C THR A 348 -29.02 16.08 -23.11
N THR A 349 -28.47 16.75 -22.08
CA THR A 349 -27.43 17.78 -22.27
C THR A 349 -26.20 17.19 -22.91
N VAL A 350 -25.72 17.82 -23.97
CA VAL A 350 -24.56 17.36 -24.75
C VAL A 350 -23.31 17.32 -23.87
N CYS A 351 -22.52 16.23 -23.99
CA CYS A 351 -21.31 16.02 -23.20
C CYS A 351 -20.34 17.20 -23.26
N SER A 352 -20.11 17.78 -24.43
CA SER A 352 -19.19 18.91 -24.61
C SER A 352 -19.58 20.14 -23.79
N ALA A 353 -20.89 20.44 -23.71
CA ALA A 353 -21.39 21.53 -22.87
C ALA A 353 -21.19 21.25 -21.39
N LEU A 354 -21.48 20.03 -20.91
CA LEU A 354 -21.27 19.64 -19.52
C LEU A 354 -19.80 19.70 -19.11
N TYR A 355 -18.91 19.22 -19.97
CA TYR A 355 -17.46 19.27 -19.68
C TYR A 355 -16.93 20.70 -19.66
N ARG A 356 -17.46 21.59 -20.52
CA ARG A 356 -17.11 23.02 -20.51
C ARG A 356 -17.56 23.70 -19.21
N GLU A 357 -18.82 23.52 -18.81
CA GLU A 357 -19.38 24.14 -17.61
C GLU A 357 -18.80 23.54 -16.32
N ALA A 358 -18.62 22.25 -16.28
CA ALA A 358 -18.11 21.55 -15.12
C ALA A 358 -16.57 21.60 -15.02
N SER A 359 -15.87 21.84 -16.14
CA SER A 359 -14.42 21.95 -16.26
C SER A 359 -13.61 20.76 -15.71
N PRO A 360 -14.06 19.48 -15.73
CA PRO A 360 -13.15 18.38 -15.49
C PRO A 360 -12.38 18.07 -16.77
N PRO A 361 -11.09 17.75 -16.66
CA PRO A 361 -10.38 17.18 -17.81
C PRO A 361 -10.96 15.78 -18.12
N PRO A 362 -10.95 15.34 -19.39
CA PRO A 362 -11.33 13.98 -19.76
C PRO A 362 -10.53 12.93 -18.97
N ILE A 363 -11.16 11.83 -18.57
CA ILE A 363 -10.49 10.78 -17.77
C ILE A 363 -9.22 10.28 -18.46
N PHE A 364 -9.26 10.10 -19.78
CA PHE A 364 -8.08 9.68 -20.54
C PHE A 364 -6.90 10.66 -20.42
N SER A 365 -7.18 11.97 -20.45
CA SER A 365 -6.15 13.00 -20.26
C SER A 365 -5.57 12.96 -18.84
N ILE A 366 -6.40 12.72 -17.81
CA ILE A 366 -5.94 12.54 -16.43
C ILE A 366 -5.06 11.31 -16.32
N CYS A 367 -5.49 10.19 -16.91
CA CYS A 367 -4.70 8.95 -16.89
C CYS A 367 -3.35 9.14 -17.60
N LYS A 368 -3.34 9.74 -18.79
CA LYS A 368 -2.10 10.07 -19.49
C LYS A 368 -1.19 10.93 -18.63
N HIS A 369 -1.71 12.03 -18.10
CA HIS A 369 -0.91 12.93 -17.27
C HIS A 369 -0.30 12.23 -16.06
N ARG A 370 -1.09 11.41 -15.35
CA ARG A 370 -0.60 10.63 -14.19
C ARG A 370 0.47 9.63 -14.58
N LEU A 371 0.27 8.91 -15.69
CA LEU A 371 1.27 7.96 -16.19
C LEU A 371 2.60 8.69 -16.53
N TRP A 372 2.53 9.84 -17.24
CA TRP A 372 3.72 10.63 -17.55
C TRP A 372 4.38 11.17 -16.29
N SER A 373 3.60 11.69 -15.34
CA SER A 373 4.12 12.21 -14.06
C SER A 373 4.78 11.12 -13.21
N ALA A 374 4.33 9.88 -13.32
CA ALA A 374 4.95 8.76 -12.64
C ALA A 374 6.20 8.24 -13.38
N ALA A 375 6.18 8.25 -14.71
CA ALA A 375 7.32 7.80 -15.52
C ALA A 375 8.50 8.78 -15.49
N LEU A 376 8.24 10.08 -15.46
CA LEU A 376 9.27 11.11 -15.53
C LEU A 376 10.33 11.00 -14.40
N PRO A 377 9.95 10.84 -13.10
CA PRO A 377 10.92 10.63 -12.03
C PRO A 377 11.73 9.34 -12.20
N LEU A 378 11.12 8.26 -12.76
CA LEU A 378 11.82 7.01 -13.01
C LEU A 378 12.94 7.18 -14.05
N VAL A 379 12.73 8.04 -15.04
CA VAL A 379 13.73 8.31 -16.08
C VAL A 379 14.80 9.31 -15.60
N CYS A 380 14.41 10.29 -14.78
CA CYS A 380 15.29 11.39 -14.37
C CYS A 380 15.97 11.17 -13.00
N ALA A 381 15.50 10.24 -12.17
CA ALA A 381 16.05 10.05 -10.84
C ALA A 381 17.34 9.21 -10.85
N PRO A 382 18.32 9.51 -9.97
CA PRO A 382 19.50 8.68 -9.81
C PRO A 382 19.11 7.27 -9.40
N SER A 383 19.56 6.26 -10.14
CA SER A 383 19.24 4.84 -9.96
C SER A 383 19.57 4.26 -8.57
N LYS A 384 20.40 4.94 -7.78
CA LYS A 384 20.90 4.44 -6.47
C LYS A 384 19.85 4.31 -5.36
N PHE A 385 18.68 4.97 -5.48
CA PHE A 385 17.72 5.06 -4.38
C PHE A 385 16.29 4.63 -4.72
N ASN A 386 16.03 4.28 -5.97
CA ASN A 386 14.72 3.82 -6.40
C ASN A 386 14.85 2.44 -7.05
N PRO A 387 14.30 1.38 -6.46
CA PRO A 387 14.40 0.03 -7.00
C PRO A 387 13.75 -0.09 -8.40
N ALA A 388 12.76 0.74 -8.71
CA ALA A 388 12.15 0.77 -10.03
C ALA A 388 13.07 1.38 -11.09
N THR A 389 13.85 2.43 -10.76
CA THR A 389 14.81 3.07 -11.68
C THR A 389 16.09 2.24 -11.88
N ALA A 390 16.56 1.56 -10.82
CA ALA A 390 17.73 0.71 -10.90
C ALA A 390 17.57 -0.46 -11.89
N ARG A 391 16.35 -0.76 -12.33
CA ARG A 391 15.98 -1.87 -13.20
C ARG A 391 15.56 -1.44 -14.61
N ILE A 392 15.48 -0.15 -14.89
CA ILE A 392 15.26 0.34 -16.25
C ILE A 392 16.57 0.17 -17.02
N PRO A 393 16.62 -0.61 -18.12
CA PRO A 393 17.81 -0.70 -18.95
C PRO A 393 18.21 0.67 -19.45
N GLU A 394 19.51 0.96 -19.52
CA GLU A 394 20.04 2.21 -20.06
C GLU A 394 19.62 2.48 -21.53
N SER A 395 19.13 1.45 -22.21
CA SER A 395 18.61 1.49 -23.59
C SER A 395 17.09 1.60 -23.65
N VAL A 396 16.46 2.50 -22.90
CA VAL A 396 15.05 2.85 -23.18
C VAL A 396 15.04 3.62 -24.48
N PRO A 397 14.36 3.16 -25.55
CA PRO A 397 14.24 3.92 -26.78
C PRO A 397 13.59 5.26 -26.45
N THR A 398 14.24 6.34 -26.86
CA THR A 398 13.62 7.67 -26.86
C THR A 398 12.32 7.58 -27.65
N TRP A 399 11.20 7.74 -26.97
CA TRP A 399 9.89 7.76 -27.60
C TRP A 399 9.76 9.04 -28.40
N ASN A 400 9.94 8.94 -29.73
CA ASN A 400 9.54 9.99 -30.69
C ASN A 400 8.02 10.05 -30.82
#